data_80fe3ebc77f39caf88e0d892fa0af393
#
_entry.id   80fe3ebc77f39caf88e0d892fa0af393
#
_cell.length_a   1.000
_cell.length_b   1.000
_cell.length_c   1.000
_cell.angle_alpha   90.00
_cell.angle_beta   90.00
_cell.angle_gamma   90.00
#
_symmetry.space_group_name_H-M   'P 1'
#
loop_
_entity.id
_entity.type
_entity.pdbx_description
1 polymer ?
#
loop_
_entity_poly.entity_id
_entity_poly.type
_entity_poly.pdbx_seq_one_letter_code
_entity_poly.pdbx_strand_id
1 'polypeptide(L)'
;MGWTDAGRGWGARATEWAYLMEPYALPANEVLFDRLGVELGVRLLDIACGSGFAASVAARRGALVTGIDASEQLIAIAAARTPSASFQAGDMFALPFPDNSFDAATSFNGIWKGCEAALEEARRVLIPDGRLGITFWGRFDRMGLLPFFAKIIQLSPAGHGAASMEQGDTQNVIENMLSATGFVDLERGQVNVVNEWPDVATAVRALAAAGPAVPAIEAVGYDQFCTALHEVIAPLHVEGVGVRVSSEFGWVTARVQS
;
A
#
# COMPACT_ATOMS: atom_id res chain seq x y z
N MET A 1 -6.50 -2.11 17.45
CA MET A 1 -7.30 -1.44 16.39
C MET A 1 -7.83 -2.54 15.50
N GLY A 2 -9.15 -2.64 15.32
CA GLY A 2 -9.75 -3.65 14.43
C GLY A 2 -9.59 -3.25 12.96
N TRP A 3 -9.78 -4.21 12.03
CA TRP A 3 -9.70 -3.93 10.60
C TRP A 3 -10.70 -2.86 10.15
N THR A 4 -11.88 -2.78 10.75
CA THR A 4 -12.89 -1.74 10.50
C THR A 4 -12.42 -0.33 10.90
N ASP A 5 -11.58 -0.22 11.94
CA ASP A 5 -10.99 1.07 12.34
C ASP A 5 -9.94 1.51 11.32
N ALA A 6 -9.12 0.57 10.83
CA ALA A 6 -8.17 0.82 9.74
C ALA A 6 -8.91 1.28 8.47
N GLY A 7 -10.00 0.58 8.11
CA GLY A 7 -10.85 0.93 6.96
C GLY A 7 -11.44 2.33 7.04
N ARG A 8 -11.90 2.77 8.23
CA ARG A 8 -12.37 4.15 8.42
C ARG A 8 -11.26 5.17 8.20
N GLY A 9 -10.06 4.90 8.74
CA GLY A 9 -8.91 5.77 8.57
C GLY A 9 -8.53 5.97 7.10
N TRP A 10 -8.33 4.88 6.38
CA TRP A 10 -7.99 4.91 4.96
C TRP A 10 -9.13 5.42 4.08
N GLY A 11 -10.39 5.19 4.47
CA GLY A 11 -11.57 5.68 3.76
C GLY A 11 -11.91 7.14 3.98
N ALA A 12 -11.35 7.78 5.01
CA ALA A 12 -11.73 9.15 5.40
C ALA A 12 -11.56 10.17 4.26
N ARG A 13 -10.59 9.98 3.38
CA ARG A 13 -10.29 10.83 2.21
C ARG A 13 -9.98 9.97 0.98
N ALA A 14 -10.82 8.96 0.75
CA ALA A 14 -10.59 7.93 -0.27
C ALA A 14 -10.36 8.52 -1.67
N THR A 15 -11.07 9.58 -2.04
CA THR A 15 -10.93 10.21 -3.37
C THR A 15 -9.55 10.85 -3.55
N GLU A 16 -9.09 11.63 -2.58
CA GLU A 16 -7.74 12.22 -2.64
C GLU A 16 -6.65 11.14 -2.65
N TRP A 17 -6.80 10.10 -1.83
CA TRP A 17 -5.91 8.96 -1.85
C TRP A 17 -5.85 8.32 -3.23
N ALA A 18 -7.00 7.98 -3.79
CA ALA A 18 -7.13 7.27 -5.06
C ALA A 18 -6.52 8.01 -6.26
N TYR A 19 -6.66 9.33 -6.30
CA TYR A 19 -6.29 10.12 -7.48
C TYR A 19 -5.04 10.96 -7.31
N LEU A 20 -4.63 11.27 -6.08
CA LEU A 20 -3.48 12.12 -5.82
C LEU A 20 -2.28 11.34 -5.24
N MET A 21 -2.52 10.18 -4.62
CA MET A 21 -1.45 9.39 -4.00
C MET A 21 -1.17 8.06 -4.70
N GLU A 22 -2.14 7.16 -4.85
CA GLU A 22 -1.87 5.80 -5.36
C GLU A 22 -1.13 5.71 -6.69
N PRO A 23 -1.33 6.63 -7.69
CA PRO A 23 -0.70 6.48 -9.00
C PRO A 23 0.84 6.47 -8.99
N TYR A 24 1.46 7.04 -7.95
CA TYR A 24 2.93 7.05 -7.84
C TYR A 24 3.53 5.65 -7.72
N ALA A 25 2.75 4.68 -7.25
CA ALA A 25 3.20 3.31 -7.04
C ALA A 25 3.30 2.48 -8.35
N LEU A 26 2.93 3.05 -9.51
CA LEU A 26 2.95 2.32 -10.79
C LEU A 26 4.26 1.57 -11.06
N PRO A 27 5.47 2.15 -10.89
CA PRO A 27 6.70 1.40 -11.12
C PRO A 27 6.85 0.16 -10.24
N ALA A 28 6.36 0.23 -8.99
CA ALA A 28 6.39 -0.90 -8.07
C ALA A 28 5.36 -1.98 -8.46
N ASN A 29 4.17 -1.56 -8.93
CA ASN A 29 3.18 -2.50 -9.46
C ASN A 29 3.74 -3.28 -10.65
N GLU A 30 4.33 -2.60 -11.63
CA GLU A 30 4.90 -3.21 -12.85
C GLU A 30 5.98 -4.24 -12.49
N VAL A 31 6.93 -3.87 -11.61
CA VAL A 31 8.00 -4.77 -11.18
C VAL A 31 7.45 -6.05 -10.56
N LEU A 32 6.47 -5.95 -9.63
CA LEU A 32 5.89 -7.13 -9.00
C LEU A 32 5.11 -7.97 -9.99
N PHE A 33 4.32 -7.36 -10.86
CA PHE A 33 3.54 -8.11 -11.86
C PHE A 33 4.44 -8.87 -12.84
N ASP A 34 5.57 -8.28 -13.25
CA ASP A 34 6.55 -8.98 -14.11
C ASP A 34 7.17 -10.16 -13.37
N ARG A 35 7.57 -9.99 -12.09
CA ARG A 35 8.17 -11.06 -11.27
C ARG A 35 7.20 -12.19 -10.97
N LEU A 36 5.93 -11.87 -10.78
CA LEU A 36 4.88 -12.86 -10.50
C LEU A 36 4.31 -13.51 -11.76
N GLY A 37 4.68 -13.03 -12.95
CA GLY A 37 4.11 -13.50 -14.21
C GLY A 37 2.62 -13.18 -14.33
N VAL A 38 2.22 -11.97 -13.91
CA VAL A 38 0.82 -11.53 -14.01
C VAL A 38 0.49 -11.19 -15.45
N GLU A 39 -0.28 -12.07 -16.08
CA GLU A 39 -0.67 -12.01 -17.48
C GLU A 39 -2.09 -12.57 -17.70
N LEU A 40 -2.46 -12.78 -18.96
CA LEU A 40 -3.78 -13.25 -19.34
C LEU A 40 -4.18 -14.55 -18.62
N GLY A 41 -5.32 -14.49 -17.93
CA GLY A 41 -5.94 -15.65 -17.25
C GLY A 41 -5.40 -15.96 -15.85
N VAL A 42 -4.35 -15.29 -15.38
CA VAL A 42 -3.85 -15.44 -14.00
C VAL A 42 -4.90 -14.97 -13.01
N ARG A 43 -5.29 -15.82 -12.06
CA ARG A 43 -6.19 -15.47 -10.96
C ARG A 43 -5.37 -14.76 -9.88
N LEU A 44 -5.53 -13.44 -9.81
CA LEU A 44 -4.79 -12.58 -8.88
C LEU A 44 -5.67 -12.11 -7.74
N LEU A 45 -5.17 -12.27 -6.50
CA LEU A 45 -5.71 -11.61 -5.33
C LEU A 45 -4.85 -10.39 -4.96
N ASP A 46 -5.47 -9.21 -4.88
CA ASP A 46 -4.81 -7.98 -4.38
C ASP A 46 -5.29 -7.72 -2.95
N ILE A 47 -4.39 -7.93 -1.97
CA ILE A 47 -4.66 -7.83 -0.52
C ILE A 47 -4.35 -6.41 -0.06
N ALA A 48 -5.28 -5.76 0.63
CA ALA A 48 -5.26 -4.33 0.94
C ALA A 48 -5.17 -3.51 -0.36
N CYS A 49 -6.10 -3.78 -1.29
CA CYS A 49 -6.05 -3.29 -2.67
C CYS A 49 -6.30 -1.78 -2.81
N GLY A 50 -6.63 -1.08 -1.73
CA GLY A 50 -6.94 0.33 -1.74
C GLY A 50 -8.05 0.68 -2.73
N SER A 51 -7.86 1.73 -3.51
CA SER A 51 -8.80 2.13 -4.57
C SER A 51 -8.66 1.32 -5.86
N GLY A 52 -7.96 0.16 -5.83
CA GLY A 52 -7.81 -0.75 -6.95
C GLY A 52 -6.90 -0.22 -8.05
N PHE A 53 -5.96 0.67 -7.77
CA PHE A 53 -5.03 1.16 -8.79
C PHE A 53 -4.16 0.04 -9.34
N ALA A 54 -3.49 -0.74 -8.47
CA ALA A 54 -2.70 -1.91 -8.86
C ALA A 54 -3.57 -2.97 -9.55
N ALA A 55 -4.75 -3.27 -9.00
CA ALA A 55 -5.73 -4.16 -9.59
C ALA A 55 -6.09 -3.76 -11.04
N SER A 56 -6.24 -2.45 -11.31
CA SER A 56 -6.53 -1.94 -12.67
C SER A 56 -5.36 -2.16 -13.64
N VAL A 57 -4.11 -2.09 -13.15
CA VAL A 57 -2.92 -2.39 -13.95
C VAL A 57 -2.88 -3.88 -14.29
N ALA A 58 -3.12 -4.76 -13.30
CA ALA A 58 -3.17 -6.20 -13.51
C ALA A 58 -4.30 -6.63 -14.48
N ALA A 59 -5.48 -6.02 -14.35
CA ALA A 59 -6.61 -6.30 -15.25
C ALA A 59 -6.29 -5.91 -16.70
N ARG A 60 -5.56 -4.83 -16.95
CA ARG A 60 -5.08 -4.46 -18.28
C ARG A 60 -4.07 -5.46 -18.87
N ARG A 61 -3.37 -6.22 -18.04
CA ARG A 61 -2.51 -7.35 -18.44
C ARG A 61 -3.32 -8.62 -18.74
N GLY A 62 -4.63 -8.61 -18.49
CA GLY A 62 -5.55 -9.72 -18.73
C GLY A 62 -5.74 -10.66 -17.54
N ALA A 63 -5.24 -10.31 -16.36
CA ALA A 63 -5.46 -11.10 -15.16
C ALA A 63 -6.92 -11.07 -14.71
N LEU A 64 -7.38 -12.15 -14.07
CA LEU A 64 -8.67 -12.27 -13.40
C LEU A 64 -8.49 -11.78 -11.95
N VAL A 65 -8.80 -10.50 -11.71
CA VAL A 65 -8.45 -9.84 -10.46
C VAL A 65 -9.59 -9.88 -9.46
N THR A 66 -9.23 -10.22 -8.22
CA THR A 66 -10.06 -10.03 -7.02
C THR A 66 -9.30 -9.13 -6.06
N GLY A 67 -9.94 -8.10 -5.50
CA GLY A 67 -9.35 -7.20 -4.51
C GLY A 67 -10.12 -7.22 -3.20
N ILE A 68 -9.39 -7.13 -2.09
CA ILE A 68 -9.97 -6.97 -0.75
C ILE A 68 -9.28 -5.81 -0.02
N ASP A 69 -10.07 -4.95 0.62
CA ASP A 69 -9.59 -3.84 1.44
C ASP A 69 -10.51 -3.62 2.65
N ALA A 70 -9.98 -3.04 3.70
CA ALA A 70 -10.75 -2.71 4.89
C ALA A 70 -11.74 -1.55 4.68
N SER A 71 -11.52 -0.70 3.67
CA SER A 71 -12.29 0.52 3.43
C SER A 71 -13.36 0.31 2.36
N GLU A 72 -14.63 0.38 2.75
CA GLU A 72 -15.76 0.36 1.81
C GLU A 72 -15.69 1.51 0.78
N GLN A 73 -15.19 2.68 1.19
CA GLN A 73 -15.06 3.84 0.32
C GLN A 73 -14.01 3.61 -0.77
N LEU A 74 -12.87 3.00 -0.43
CA LEU A 74 -11.84 2.64 -1.40
C LEU A 74 -12.33 1.53 -2.32
N ILE A 75 -13.01 0.51 -1.80
CA ILE A 75 -13.64 -0.57 -2.58
C ILE A 75 -14.67 -0.02 -3.59
N ALA A 76 -15.47 0.97 -3.22
CA ALA A 76 -16.40 1.59 -4.15
C ALA A 76 -15.67 2.26 -5.34
N ILE A 77 -14.53 2.92 -5.08
CA ILE A 77 -13.69 3.49 -6.14
C ILE A 77 -13.04 2.38 -6.98
N ALA A 78 -12.54 1.31 -6.37
CA ALA A 78 -11.93 0.17 -7.05
C ALA A 78 -12.90 -0.48 -8.04
N ALA A 79 -14.13 -0.74 -7.60
CA ALA A 79 -15.18 -1.32 -8.43
C ALA A 79 -15.56 -0.41 -9.61
N ALA A 80 -15.64 0.90 -9.39
CA ALA A 80 -15.91 1.86 -10.45
C ALA A 80 -14.73 1.98 -11.44
N ARG A 81 -13.49 1.88 -10.96
CA ARG A 81 -12.26 1.94 -11.77
C ARG A 81 -12.08 0.73 -12.67
N THR A 82 -12.42 -0.47 -12.18
CA THR A 82 -12.20 -1.74 -12.89
C THR A 82 -13.43 -2.65 -12.83
N PRO A 83 -14.49 -2.36 -13.61
CA PRO A 83 -15.73 -3.14 -13.57
C PRO A 83 -15.58 -4.62 -13.97
N SER A 84 -14.46 -5.00 -14.60
CA SER A 84 -14.13 -6.39 -14.96
C SER A 84 -13.52 -7.20 -13.81
N ALA A 85 -13.17 -6.56 -12.69
CA ALA A 85 -12.63 -7.21 -11.50
C ALA A 85 -13.68 -7.31 -10.39
N SER A 86 -13.41 -8.17 -9.39
CA SER A 86 -14.27 -8.33 -8.21
C SER A 86 -13.62 -7.65 -7.02
N PHE A 87 -14.39 -6.85 -6.28
CA PHE A 87 -13.91 -6.16 -5.09
C PHE A 87 -14.86 -6.32 -3.93
N GLN A 88 -14.32 -6.47 -2.71
CA GLN A 88 -15.12 -6.52 -1.49
C GLN A 88 -14.38 -5.91 -0.30
N ALA A 89 -15.15 -5.30 0.60
CA ALA A 89 -14.63 -4.90 1.90
C ALA A 89 -14.45 -6.13 2.79
N GLY A 90 -13.32 -6.18 3.54
CA GLY A 90 -13.07 -7.34 4.41
C GLY A 90 -11.75 -7.26 5.16
N ASP A 91 -11.55 -8.29 5.97
CA ASP A 91 -10.38 -8.46 6.84
C ASP A 91 -9.30 -9.28 6.13
N MET A 92 -8.10 -8.74 5.96
CA MET A 92 -6.97 -9.48 5.40
C MET A 92 -6.46 -10.61 6.32
N PHE A 93 -6.81 -10.56 7.60
CA PHE A 93 -6.45 -11.60 8.58
C PHE A 93 -7.46 -12.77 8.62
N ALA A 94 -8.55 -12.68 7.85
CA ALA A 94 -9.58 -13.73 7.70
C ALA A 94 -10.18 -13.63 6.29
N LEU A 95 -9.43 -14.04 5.27
CA LEU A 95 -9.80 -13.90 3.86
C LEU A 95 -11.05 -14.77 3.55
N PRO A 96 -12.13 -14.20 3.01
CA PRO A 96 -13.38 -14.92 2.73
C PRO A 96 -13.31 -15.70 1.40
N PHE A 97 -12.17 -16.33 1.12
CA PHE A 97 -11.93 -17.11 -0.09
C PHE A 97 -11.59 -18.56 0.26
N PRO A 98 -12.00 -19.53 -0.58
CA PRO A 98 -11.59 -20.92 -0.41
C PRO A 98 -10.07 -21.11 -0.52
N ASP A 99 -9.56 -22.20 0.03
CA ASP A 99 -8.18 -22.62 -0.16
C ASP A 99 -7.88 -22.84 -1.64
N ASN A 100 -6.64 -22.58 -2.05
CA ASN A 100 -6.13 -22.82 -3.40
C ASN A 100 -6.96 -22.14 -4.52
N SER A 101 -7.42 -20.91 -4.29
CA SER A 101 -8.28 -20.16 -5.20
C SER A 101 -7.50 -19.28 -6.19
N PHE A 102 -6.26 -18.90 -5.87
CA PHE A 102 -5.49 -17.92 -6.63
C PHE A 102 -4.13 -18.47 -7.07
N ASP A 103 -3.69 -18.05 -8.25
CA ASP A 103 -2.38 -18.36 -8.82
C ASP A 103 -1.29 -17.43 -8.27
N ALA A 104 -1.68 -16.18 -8.01
CA ALA A 104 -0.82 -15.17 -7.42
C ALA A 104 -1.58 -14.27 -6.44
N ALA A 105 -0.85 -13.67 -5.49
CA ALA A 105 -1.35 -12.62 -4.63
C ALA A 105 -0.37 -11.46 -4.56
N THR A 106 -0.90 -10.25 -4.34
CA THR A 106 -0.10 -9.02 -4.14
C THR A 106 -0.57 -8.27 -2.90
N SER A 107 0.35 -7.51 -2.30
CA SER A 107 0.01 -6.48 -1.33
C SER A 107 0.98 -5.30 -1.46
N PHE A 108 0.46 -4.15 -1.87
CA PHE A 108 1.26 -2.94 -2.08
C PHE A 108 1.24 -2.07 -0.82
N ASN A 109 2.30 -2.16 0.00
CA ASN A 109 2.43 -1.48 1.29
C ASN A 109 1.29 -1.77 2.29
N GLY A 110 0.58 -2.90 2.12
CA GLY A 110 -0.52 -3.32 3.00
C GLY A 110 -0.11 -4.32 4.08
N ILE A 111 1.09 -4.90 3.98
CA ILE A 111 1.63 -5.88 4.93
C ILE A 111 2.87 -5.31 5.61
N TRP A 112 2.91 -5.37 6.94
CA TRP A 112 3.99 -4.88 7.79
C TRP A 112 4.26 -5.84 8.95
N LYS A 113 5.24 -5.51 9.79
CA LYS A 113 5.57 -6.29 10.99
C LYS A 113 4.33 -6.53 11.85
N GLY A 114 4.07 -7.80 12.19
CA GLY A 114 2.90 -8.22 12.96
C GLY A 114 1.71 -8.65 12.10
N CYS A 115 1.87 -8.73 10.76
CA CYS A 115 0.84 -9.22 9.84
C CYS A 115 1.05 -10.71 9.46
N GLU A 116 1.69 -11.52 10.31
CA GLU A 116 1.93 -12.95 10.04
C GLU A 116 0.64 -13.71 9.73
N ALA A 117 -0.45 -13.43 10.45
CA ALA A 117 -1.74 -14.07 10.18
C ALA A 117 -2.30 -13.72 8.79
N ALA A 118 -2.02 -12.52 8.25
CA ALA A 118 -2.40 -12.18 6.87
C ALA A 118 -1.56 -12.96 5.84
N LEU A 119 -0.30 -13.27 6.16
CA LEU A 119 0.54 -14.12 5.32
C LEU A 119 0.09 -15.59 5.36
N GLU A 120 -0.35 -16.09 6.52
CA GLU A 120 -0.94 -17.42 6.64
C GLU A 120 -2.20 -17.54 5.79
N GLU A 121 -3.07 -16.53 5.80
CA GLU A 121 -4.26 -16.47 4.95
C GLU A 121 -3.90 -16.36 3.47
N ALA A 122 -2.94 -15.51 3.11
CA ALA A 122 -2.44 -15.42 1.73
C ALA A 122 -1.91 -16.79 1.24
N ARG A 123 -1.13 -17.50 2.09
CA ARG A 123 -0.65 -18.84 1.79
C ARG A 123 -1.78 -19.84 1.62
N ARG A 124 -2.83 -19.80 2.47
CA ARG A 124 -3.98 -20.70 2.42
C ARG A 124 -4.75 -20.57 1.10
N VAL A 125 -4.96 -19.33 0.64
CA VAL A 125 -5.76 -19.08 -0.57
C VAL A 125 -4.98 -19.26 -1.87
N LEU A 126 -3.65 -19.27 -1.81
CA LEU A 126 -2.79 -19.55 -2.97
C LEU A 126 -2.73 -21.05 -3.24
N ILE A 127 -2.68 -21.43 -4.53
CA ILE A 127 -2.44 -22.82 -4.95
C ILE A 127 -1.02 -23.28 -4.55
N PRO A 128 -0.74 -24.59 -4.50
CA PRO A 128 0.65 -25.07 -4.49
C PRO A 128 1.45 -24.42 -5.63
N ASP A 129 2.68 -23.98 -5.36
CA ASP A 129 3.53 -23.18 -6.25
C ASP A 129 2.99 -21.77 -6.56
N GLY A 130 1.87 -21.37 -5.99
CA GLY A 130 1.33 -20.01 -6.08
C GLY A 130 2.31 -18.96 -5.54
N ARG A 131 2.28 -17.77 -6.09
CA ARG A 131 3.28 -16.72 -5.83
C ARG A 131 2.68 -15.55 -5.07
N LEU A 132 3.44 -15.00 -4.13
CA LEU A 132 3.12 -13.78 -3.39
C LEU A 132 4.14 -12.69 -3.69
N GLY A 133 3.67 -11.47 -3.92
CA GLY A 133 4.51 -10.28 -4.05
C GLY A 133 4.08 -9.18 -3.09
N ILE A 134 5.03 -8.61 -2.37
CA ILE A 134 4.78 -7.56 -1.37
C ILE A 134 5.72 -6.39 -1.65
N THR A 135 5.19 -5.15 -1.59
CA THR A 135 6.03 -3.96 -1.48
C THR A 135 5.98 -3.39 -0.08
N PHE A 136 7.03 -2.71 0.30
CA PHE A 136 7.15 -2.03 1.58
C PHE A 136 8.04 -0.78 1.44
N TRP A 137 7.94 0.13 2.39
CA TRP A 137 8.82 1.29 2.42
C TRP A 137 10.27 0.85 2.54
N GLY A 138 11.14 1.38 1.67
CA GLY A 138 12.56 1.10 1.68
C GLY A 138 13.30 1.84 2.80
N ARG A 139 14.60 2.00 2.63
CA ARG A 139 15.48 2.61 3.62
C ARG A 139 15.07 4.06 3.94
N PHE A 140 15.14 4.45 5.20
CA PHE A 140 14.81 5.81 5.64
C PHE A 140 15.61 6.91 4.93
N ASP A 141 16.90 6.66 4.68
CA ASP A 141 17.76 7.61 3.95
C ASP A 141 17.44 7.72 2.47
N ARG A 142 16.53 6.87 1.96
CA ARG A 142 16.01 6.86 0.59
C ARG A 142 14.52 7.22 0.50
N MET A 143 13.93 7.59 1.63
CA MET A 143 12.51 7.94 1.73
C MET A 143 12.35 9.47 1.67
N GLY A 144 12.08 10.03 0.49
CA GLY A 144 11.84 11.47 0.33
C GLY A 144 10.64 12.01 1.11
N LEU A 145 9.68 11.14 1.45
CA LEU A 145 8.53 11.46 2.30
C LEU A 145 8.82 11.37 3.81
N LEU A 146 10.05 11.06 4.23
CA LEU A 146 10.41 10.97 5.65
C LEU A 146 10.07 12.23 6.47
N PRO A 147 10.32 13.48 5.99
CA PRO A 147 9.94 14.69 6.73
C PRO A 147 8.43 14.80 6.97
N PHE A 148 7.62 14.31 6.03
CA PHE A 148 6.18 14.23 6.18
C PHE A 148 5.76 13.25 7.28
N PHE A 149 6.31 12.04 7.30
CA PHE A 149 6.02 11.08 8.36
C PHE A 149 6.46 11.57 9.73
N ALA A 150 7.61 12.24 9.83
CA ALA A 150 8.07 12.88 11.07
C ALA A 150 7.07 13.94 11.56
N LYS A 151 6.49 14.75 10.64
CA LYS A 151 5.49 15.75 11.00
C LYS A 151 4.18 15.11 11.47
N ILE A 152 3.72 14.02 10.83
CA ILE A 152 2.55 13.25 11.30
C ILE A 152 2.76 12.79 12.76
N ILE A 153 3.91 12.19 13.05
CA ILE A 153 4.22 11.68 14.39
C ILE A 153 4.22 12.83 15.41
N GLN A 154 4.83 13.95 15.06
CA GLN A 154 4.89 15.14 15.93
C GLN A 154 3.49 15.67 16.28
N LEU A 155 2.54 15.58 15.36
CA LEU A 155 1.17 16.12 15.53
C LEU A 155 0.19 15.07 16.10
N SER A 156 0.56 13.79 16.10
CA SER A 156 -0.28 12.69 16.59
C SER A 156 -0.25 12.61 18.12
N PRO A 157 -1.32 12.12 18.75
CA PRO A 157 -1.32 11.81 20.16
C PRO A 157 -0.20 10.82 20.52
N ALA A 158 0.31 10.89 21.76
CA ALA A 158 1.36 9.98 22.24
C ALA A 158 0.97 8.51 22.04
N GLY A 159 1.89 7.72 21.48
CA GLY A 159 1.68 6.30 21.15
C GLY A 159 1.09 6.04 19.75
N HIS A 160 0.71 7.08 19.01
CA HIS A 160 0.29 6.95 17.59
C HIS A 160 1.47 7.33 16.67
N GLY A 161 1.63 6.63 15.58
CA GLY A 161 2.60 6.96 14.52
C GLY A 161 4.01 6.40 14.71
N ALA A 162 4.47 6.05 15.91
CA ALA A 162 5.78 5.42 16.11
C ALA A 162 5.87 4.06 15.36
N ALA A 163 4.81 3.27 15.41
CA ALA A 163 4.74 1.99 14.69
C ALA A 163 4.86 2.16 13.16
N SER A 164 4.41 3.28 12.60
CA SER A 164 4.54 3.56 11.16
C SER A 164 5.99 3.80 10.73
N MET A 165 6.85 4.30 11.62
CA MET A 165 8.27 4.51 11.32
C MET A 165 9.12 3.27 11.59
N GLU A 166 8.72 2.41 12.52
CA GLU A 166 9.38 1.10 12.69
C GLU A 166 9.19 0.17 11.48
N GLN A 167 8.32 0.54 10.54
CA GLN A 167 8.04 -0.20 9.30
C GLN A 167 9.03 0.07 8.16
N GLY A 168 9.81 1.13 8.23
CA GLY A 168 10.88 1.36 7.25
C GLY A 168 12.03 0.39 7.51
N ASP A 169 12.57 -0.18 6.44
CA ASP A 169 13.65 -1.17 6.31
C ASP A 169 14.30 -1.63 7.63
N THR A 170 13.56 -2.33 8.44
CA THR A 170 14.12 -3.23 9.42
C THR A 170 14.55 -4.46 8.64
N GLN A 171 15.85 -4.53 8.32
CA GLN A 171 16.48 -5.56 7.50
C GLN A 171 15.80 -6.93 7.66
N ASN A 172 15.23 -7.43 6.57
CA ASN A 172 14.64 -8.76 6.45
C ASN A 172 13.37 -9.05 7.30
N VAL A 173 12.65 -8.03 7.79
CA VAL A 173 11.43 -8.29 8.58
C VAL A 173 10.39 -9.04 7.74
N ILE A 174 10.13 -8.56 6.52
CA ILE A 174 9.14 -9.19 5.64
C ILE A 174 9.61 -10.60 5.24
N GLU A 175 10.89 -10.78 4.91
CA GLU A 175 11.45 -12.08 4.56
C GLU A 175 11.39 -13.07 5.73
N ASN A 176 11.67 -12.60 6.95
CA ASN A 176 11.56 -13.44 8.14
C ASN A 176 10.10 -13.86 8.41
N MET A 177 9.14 -12.94 8.23
CA MET A 177 7.71 -13.26 8.34
C MET A 177 7.28 -14.26 7.27
N LEU A 178 7.67 -14.08 6.01
CA LEU A 178 7.38 -15.00 4.92
C LEU A 178 7.95 -16.40 5.19
N SER A 179 9.22 -16.47 5.62
CA SER A 179 9.84 -17.76 5.96
C SER A 179 9.14 -18.44 7.15
N ALA A 180 8.77 -17.67 8.18
CA ALA A 180 8.07 -18.19 9.36
C ALA A 180 6.67 -18.72 9.04
N THR A 181 6.00 -18.15 8.01
CA THR A 181 4.68 -18.58 7.54
C THR A 181 4.73 -19.62 6.43
N GLY A 182 5.93 -20.17 6.10
CA GLY A 182 6.09 -21.31 5.20
C GLY A 182 6.16 -20.95 3.72
N PHE A 183 6.47 -19.71 3.39
CA PHE A 183 6.87 -19.34 2.04
C PHE A 183 8.34 -19.67 1.78
N VAL A 184 8.65 -20.00 0.53
CA VAL A 184 9.99 -20.39 0.03
C VAL A 184 10.38 -19.57 -1.20
N ASP A 185 11.62 -19.74 -1.68
CA ASP A 185 12.14 -19.13 -2.91
C ASP A 185 11.97 -17.59 -2.92
N LEU A 186 12.41 -16.96 -1.83
CA LEU A 186 12.30 -15.52 -1.67
C LEU A 186 13.29 -14.79 -2.59
N GLU A 187 12.76 -13.87 -3.41
CA GLU A 187 13.56 -12.89 -4.15
C GLU A 187 13.25 -11.49 -3.63
N ARG A 188 14.26 -10.64 -3.54
CA ARG A 188 14.17 -9.26 -3.06
C ARG A 188 14.76 -8.28 -4.05
N GLY A 189 14.23 -7.08 -4.07
CA GLY A 189 14.81 -5.95 -4.81
C GLY A 189 14.25 -4.62 -4.34
N GLN A 190 14.57 -3.60 -5.12
CA GLN A 190 14.20 -2.22 -4.83
C GLN A 190 13.68 -1.56 -6.10
N VAL A 191 12.83 -0.55 -5.96
CA VAL A 191 12.30 0.26 -7.03
C VAL A 191 12.11 1.70 -6.57
N ASN A 192 12.51 2.65 -7.40
CA ASN A 192 12.23 4.06 -7.13
C ASN A 192 10.81 4.41 -7.58
N VAL A 193 10.11 5.12 -6.72
CA VAL A 193 8.79 5.69 -6.99
C VAL A 193 8.87 7.20 -6.82
N VAL A 194 8.08 7.93 -7.59
CA VAL A 194 8.10 9.40 -7.57
C VAL A 194 6.68 9.92 -7.40
N ASN A 195 6.46 10.65 -6.32
CA ASN A 195 5.27 11.47 -6.16
C ASN A 195 5.46 12.79 -6.91
N GLU A 196 4.51 13.15 -7.74
CA GLU A 196 4.51 14.41 -8.49
C GLU A 196 3.16 15.10 -8.35
N TRP A 197 3.19 16.37 -7.95
CA TRP A 197 2.00 17.19 -7.82
C TRP A 197 2.24 18.56 -8.45
N PRO A 198 1.21 19.16 -9.07
CA PRO A 198 1.36 20.43 -9.78
C PRO A 198 1.72 21.60 -8.87
N ASP A 199 1.31 21.52 -7.59
CA ASP A 199 1.54 22.58 -6.61
C ASP A 199 1.55 22.03 -5.16
N VAL A 200 1.96 22.88 -4.22
CA VAL A 200 2.06 22.54 -2.79
C VAL A 200 0.69 22.21 -2.19
N ALA A 201 -0.37 22.89 -2.59
CA ALA A 201 -1.70 22.65 -2.05
C ALA A 201 -2.22 21.26 -2.42
N THR A 202 -1.98 20.83 -3.66
CA THR A 202 -2.32 19.48 -4.12
C THR A 202 -1.49 18.42 -3.40
N ALA A 203 -0.19 18.65 -3.20
CA ALA A 203 0.68 17.75 -2.43
C ALA A 203 0.21 17.60 -0.98
N VAL A 204 -0.13 18.71 -0.32
CA VAL A 204 -0.67 18.69 1.05
C VAL A 204 -1.97 17.89 1.14
N ARG A 205 -2.90 18.08 0.19
CA ARG A 205 -4.16 17.31 0.14
C ARG A 205 -3.90 15.81 -0.08
N ALA A 206 -2.98 15.46 -0.99
CA ALA A 206 -2.61 14.09 -1.26
C ALA A 206 -2.07 13.39 0.00
N LEU A 207 -1.16 14.04 0.69
CA LEU A 207 -0.52 13.52 1.90
C LEU A 207 -1.48 13.46 3.09
N ALA A 208 -2.40 14.43 3.22
CA ALA A 208 -3.45 14.42 4.23
C ALA A 208 -4.48 13.28 4.03
N ALA A 209 -4.47 12.63 2.86
CA ALA A 209 -5.35 11.49 2.56
C ALA A 209 -4.79 10.13 3.04
N ALA A 210 -3.52 10.08 3.46
CA ALA A 210 -2.94 8.85 3.99
C ALA A 210 -3.56 8.47 5.34
N GLY A 211 -3.91 7.19 5.51
CA GLY A 211 -4.51 6.69 6.77
C GLY A 211 -3.73 7.07 8.04
N PRO A 212 -2.38 7.00 8.06
CA PRO A 212 -1.57 7.46 9.20
C PRO A 212 -1.72 8.94 9.56
N ALA A 213 -2.25 9.80 8.67
CA ALA A 213 -2.49 11.21 8.97
C ALA A 213 -3.74 11.43 9.85
N VAL A 214 -4.68 10.47 9.87
CA VAL A 214 -5.97 10.64 10.55
C VAL A 214 -5.83 10.95 12.03
N PRO A 215 -5.04 10.26 12.85
CA PRO A 215 -4.88 10.60 14.27
C PRO A 215 -4.33 12.02 14.50
N ALA A 216 -3.42 12.49 13.65
CA ALA A 216 -2.88 13.82 13.70
C ALA A 216 -3.95 14.87 13.34
N ILE A 217 -4.72 14.62 12.28
CA ILE A 217 -5.82 15.50 11.84
C ILE A 217 -6.90 15.60 12.94
N GLU A 218 -7.25 14.49 13.57
CA GLU A 218 -8.23 14.47 14.68
C GLU A 218 -7.71 15.24 15.91
N ALA A 219 -6.41 15.19 16.17
CA ALA A 219 -5.81 15.85 17.33
C ALA A 219 -5.71 17.39 17.17
N VAL A 220 -5.32 17.88 15.99
CA VAL A 220 -5.04 19.31 15.79
C VAL A 220 -6.05 20.02 14.86
N GLY A 221 -6.92 19.27 14.20
CA GLY A 221 -7.82 19.78 13.17
C GLY A 221 -7.16 19.85 11.78
N TYR A 222 -8.01 19.72 10.74
CA TYR A 222 -7.54 19.62 9.35
C TYR A 222 -6.75 20.85 8.89
N ASP A 223 -7.22 22.06 9.18
CA ASP A 223 -6.57 23.29 8.71
C ASP A 223 -5.19 23.49 9.34
N GLN A 224 -5.06 23.22 10.65
CA GLN A 224 -3.76 23.28 11.34
C GLN A 224 -2.82 22.21 10.84
N PHE A 225 -3.32 21.00 10.60
CA PHE A 225 -2.54 19.92 10.00
C PHE A 225 -2.01 20.29 8.61
N CYS A 226 -2.87 20.82 7.74
CA CYS A 226 -2.48 21.27 6.40
C CYS A 226 -1.45 22.41 6.44
N THR A 227 -1.59 23.35 7.38
CA THR A 227 -0.61 24.44 7.58
C THR A 227 0.77 23.86 7.96
N ALA A 228 0.80 22.92 8.91
CA ALA A 228 2.04 22.26 9.32
C ALA A 228 2.69 21.44 8.21
N LEU A 229 1.89 20.77 7.35
CA LEU A 229 2.39 20.07 6.17
C LEU A 229 2.91 21.03 5.12
N HIS A 230 2.25 22.15 4.90
CA HIS A 230 2.70 23.16 3.95
C HIS A 230 4.13 23.61 4.25
N GLU A 231 4.47 23.82 5.55
CA GLU A 231 5.83 24.18 5.97
C GLU A 231 6.90 23.15 5.53
N VAL A 232 6.52 21.86 5.54
CA VAL A 232 7.42 20.75 5.16
C VAL A 232 7.54 20.61 3.65
N ILE A 233 6.45 20.84 2.92
CA ILE A 233 6.36 20.56 1.48
C ILE A 233 6.74 21.75 0.61
N ALA A 234 6.46 22.98 1.05
CA ALA A 234 6.76 24.18 0.28
C ALA A 234 8.23 24.31 -0.16
N PRO A 235 9.24 23.92 0.65
CA PRO A 235 10.64 23.93 0.21
C PRO A 235 10.97 22.94 -0.93
N LEU A 236 10.10 21.97 -1.21
CA LEU A 236 10.27 20.97 -2.28
C LEU A 236 9.65 21.42 -3.60
N HIS A 237 8.96 22.56 -3.61
CA HIS A 237 8.36 23.10 -4.83
C HIS A 237 9.45 23.72 -5.73
N VAL A 238 9.38 23.34 -7.01
CA VAL A 238 10.24 23.91 -8.08
C VAL A 238 9.35 24.65 -9.07
N GLU A 239 9.64 25.91 -9.31
CA GLU A 239 8.88 26.75 -10.24
C GLU A 239 8.85 26.11 -11.64
N GLY A 240 7.66 26.05 -12.24
CA GLY A 240 7.42 25.43 -13.55
C GLY A 240 7.41 23.89 -13.57
N VAL A 241 7.69 23.24 -12.42
CA VAL A 241 7.69 21.77 -12.30
C VAL A 241 6.63 21.28 -11.30
N GLY A 242 6.45 21.99 -10.20
CA GLY A 242 5.60 21.56 -9.08
C GLY A 242 6.38 20.94 -7.92
N VAL A 243 5.77 20.05 -7.18
CA VAL A 243 6.39 19.30 -6.09
C VAL A 243 6.74 17.89 -6.56
N ARG A 244 8.00 17.52 -6.43
CA ARG A 244 8.47 16.18 -6.81
C ARG A 244 9.26 15.54 -5.68
N VAL A 245 8.83 14.36 -5.24
CA VAL A 245 9.44 13.62 -4.14
C VAL A 245 9.72 12.19 -4.54
N SER A 246 10.99 11.81 -4.54
CA SER A 246 11.43 10.43 -4.83
C SER A 246 11.54 9.63 -3.54
N SER A 247 11.07 8.40 -3.57
CA SER A 247 11.23 7.42 -2.49
C SER A 247 11.61 6.06 -3.07
N GLU A 248 12.32 5.26 -2.29
CA GLU A 248 12.63 3.89 -2.63
C GLU A 248 11.63 2.94 -1.94
N PHE A 249 11.06 2.01 -2.71
CA PHE A 249 10.33 0.87 -2.16
C PHE A 249 11.18 -0.38 -2.24
N GLY A 250 11.16 -1.16 -1.17
CA GLY A 250 11.55 -2.56 -1.23
C GLY A 250 10.41 -3.39 -1.81
N TRP A 251 10.77 -4.47 -2.47
CA TRP A 251 9.83 -5.52 -2.83
C TRP A 251 10.43 -6.89 -2.52
N VAL A 252 9.55 -7.83 -2.23
CA VAL A 252 9.89 -9.24 -2.09
C VAL A 252 8.84 -10.08 -2.80
N THR A 253 9.28 -11.14 -3.48
CA THR A 253 8.42 -12.20 -3.97
C THR A 253 8.76 -13.51 -3.27
N ALA A 254 7.77 -14.38 -3.15
CA ALA A 254 7.91 -15.68 -2.52
C ALA A 254 6.93 -16.69 -3.14
N ARG A 255 7.12 -17.98 -2.89
CA ARG A 255 6.30 -19.06 -3.42
C ARG A 255 5.76 -19.93 -2.29
N VAL A 256 4.54 -20.43 -2.46
CA VAL A 256 3.99 -21.49 -1.60
C VAL A 256 4.70 -22.80 -1.91
N GLN A 257 5.15 -23.50 -0.88
CA GLN A 257 5.76 -24.83 -1.05
C GLN A 257 4.74 -25.84 -1.59
N SER A 258 5.17 -26.63 -2.57
CA SER A 258 4.40 -27.73 -3.19
C SER A 258 4.01 -28.79 -2.19
#